data_915e7899b0286093cce0b0efe9bb57dc
#
_entry.id   915e7899b0286093cce0b0efe9bb57dc
#
_cell.length_a   1.000
_cell.length_b   1.000
_cell.length_c   1.000
_cell.angle_alpha   90.00
_cell.angle_beta   90.00
_cell.angle_gamma   90.00
#
_symmetry.space_group_name_H-M   'P 1'
#
loop_
_entity.id
_entity.type
_entity.pdbx_description
1 polymer ?
#
loop_
_entity_poly.entity_id
_entity_poly.type
_entity_poly.pdbx_seq_one_letter_code
_entity_poly.pdbx_strand_id
1 'polypeptide(L)'
;MKLDIGALALAIGLFWGGSILLVGVANLIWPGYGSGFLQLITSIYPGYKATATFGQVLIGTLYGLVDGAIGGAVFACLYNWLTTFFRPAA
;
A
#
# COMPACT_ATOMS: atom_id res chain seq x y z
N MET A 1 -22.21 -7.34 8.50
CA MET A 1 -20.86 -7.37 9.11
C MET A 1 -20.11 -6.10 8.74
N LYS A 2 -19.52 -5.45 9.72
CA LYS A 2 -18.73 -4.24 9.48
C LYS A 2 -17.24 -4.54 9.59
N LEU A 3 -16.45 -3.81 8.84
CA LEU A 3 -15.00 -3.89 8.93
C LEU A 3 -14.50 -2.94 10.01
N ASP A 4 -13.50 -3.39 10.75
CA ASP A 4 -12.79 -2.54 11.69
C ASP A 4 -11.88 -1.62 10.89
N ILE A 5 -12.15 -0.32 10.95
CA ILE A 5 -11.45 0.67 10.12
C ILE A 5 -9.97 0.70 10.47
N GLY A 6 -9.63 0.72 11.76
CA GLY A 6 -8.24 0.77 12.19
C GLY A 6 -7.47 -0.48 11.81
N ALA A 7 -8.08 -1.65 12.02
CA ALA A 7 -7.43 -2.91 11.69
C ALA A 7 -7.20 -3.05 10.19
N LEU A 8 -8.19 -2.68 9.37
CA LEU A 8 -8.05 -2.77 7.92
C LEU A 8 -7.06 -1.74 7.40
N ALA A 9 -7.06 -0.53 7.95
CA ALA A 9 -6.10 0.49 7.58
C ALA A 9 -4.66 0.00 7.82
N LEU A 10 -4.39 -0.53 9.01
CA LEU A 10 -3.08 -1.06 9.33
C LEU A 10 -2.72 -2.26 8.47
N ALA A 11 -3.67 -3.17 8.27
CA ALA A 11 -3.41 -4.38 7.48
C ALA A 11 -3.02 -4.04 6.05
N ILE A 12 -3.77 -3.15 5.41
CA ILE A 12 -3.48 -2.77 4.02
C ILE A 12 -2.22 -1.93 3.94
N GLY A 13 -2.01 -1.03 4.90
CA GLY A 13 -0.79 -0.23 4.96
C GLY A 13 0.45 -1.10 5.09
N LEU A 14 0.44 -2.06 6.01
CA LEU A 14 1.56 -2.98 6.21
C LEU A 14 1.75 -3.89 4.99
N PHE A 15 0.67 -4.38 4.41
CA PHE A 15 0.76 -5.24 3.23
C PHE A 15 1.33 -4.47 2.05
N TRP A 16 0.82 -3.29 1.78
CA TRP A 16 1.25 -2.48 0.64
C TRP A 16 2.67 -1.96 0.83
N GLY A 17 2.95 -1.34 1.98
CA GLY A 17 4.29 -0.86 2.29
C GLY A 17 5.31 -1.99 2.36
N GLY A 18 4.91 -3.12 2.96
CA GLY A 18 5.75 -4.31 3.02
C GLY A 18 6.06 -4.89 1.66
N SER A 19 5.08 -4.84 0.74
CA SER A 19 5.30 -5.30 -0.64
C SER A 19 6.33 -4.42 -1.35
N ILE A 20 6.24 -3.11 -1.19
CA ILE A 20 7.23 -2.19 -1.77
C ILE A 20 8.60 -2.44 -1.18
N LEU A 21 8.68 -2.67 0.14
CA LEU A 21 9.93 -2.98 0.80
C LEU A 21 10.56 -4.25 0.25
N LEU A 22 9.76 -5.32 0.12
CA LEU A 22 10.25 -6.60 -0.37
C LEU A 22 10.76 -6.49 -1.81
N VAL A 23 9.99 -5.87 -2.68
CA VAL A 23 10.38 -5.72 -4.08
C VAL A 23 11.60 -4.81 -4.18
N GLY A 24 11.61 -3.72 -3.40
CA GLY A 24 12.76 -2.79 -3.40
C GLY A 24 14.05 -3.46 -2.94
N VAL A 25 13.99 -4.24 -1.86
CA VAL A 25 15.17 -4.97 -1.37
C VAL A 25 15.59 -6.04 -2.37
N ALA A 26 14.64 -6.76 -2.95
CA ALA A 26 14.95 -7.76 -3.98
C ALA A 26 15.62 -7.11 -5.19
N ASN A 27 15.19 -5.91 -5.56
CA ASN A 27 15.81 -5.17 -6.65
C ASN A 27 17.26 -4.78 -6.35
N LEU A 28 17.58 -4.52 -5.07
CA LEU A 28 18.97 -4.26 -4.67
C LEU A 28 19.85 -5.51 -4.83
N ILE A 29 19.29 -6.67 -4.55
CA ILE A 29 20.02 -7.94 -4.64
C ILE A 29 20.09 -8.43 -6.08
N TRP A 30 18.98 -8.35 -6.80
CA TRP A 30 18.87 -8.76 -8.20
C TRP A 30 18.51 -7.54 -9.05
N PRO A 31 19.50 -6.89 -9.65
CA PRO A 31 19.24 -5.71 -10.49
C PRO A 31 18.21 -6.03 -11.58
N GLY A 32 17.23 -5.16 -11.73
CA GLY A 32 16.14 -5.35 -12.69
C GLY A 32 14.93 -6.08 -12.14
N TYR A 33 15.04 -6.74 -10.97
CA TYR A 33 13.89 -7.43 -10.39
C TYR A 33 12.81 -6.42 -10.01
N GLY A 34 11.60 -6.66 -10.47
CA GLY A 34 10.46 -5.81 -10.13
C GLY A 34 10.53 -4.39 -10.65
N SER A 35 11.40 -4.11 -11.63
CA SER A 35 11.59 -2.73 -12.10
C SER A 35 10.32 -2.14 -12.70
N GLY A 36 9.48 -2.93 -13.35
CA GLY A 36 8.20 -2.44 -13.86
C GLY A 36 7.28 -1.98 -12.74
N PHE A 37 7.20 -2.76 -11.66
CA PHE A 37 6.43 -2.40 -10.48
C PHE A 37 6.98 -1.13 -9.84
N LEU A 38 8.30 -1.03 -9.66
CA LEU A 38 8.93 0.13 -9.03
C LEU A 38 8.77 1.39 -9.90
N GLN A 39 8.79 1.26 -11.21
CA GLN A 39 8.53 2.38 -12.11
C GLN A 39 7.09 2.87 -11.96
N LEU A 40 6.14 1.95 -11.81
CA LEU A 40 4.76 2.31 -11.56
C LEU A 40 4.64 3.10 -10.25
N ILE A 41 5.30 2.65 -9.21
CA ILE A 41 5.30 3.34 -7.92
C ILE A 41 5.88 4.74 -8.05
N THR A 42 6.94 4.89 -8.84
CA THR A 42 7.55 6.20 -9.12
C THR A 42 6.53 7.17 -9.73
N SER A 43 5.64 6.69 -10.57
CA SER A 43 4.65 7.54 -11.21
C SER A 43 3.57 8.05 -10.25
N ILE A 44 3.43 7.42 -9.10
CA ILE A 44 2.40 7.74 -8.12
C ILE A 44 2.96 8.59 -6.97
N TYR A 45 4.16 8.27 -6.50
CA TYR A 45 4.73 8.88 -5.30
C TYR A 45 5.79 9.93 -5.66
N PRO A 46 5.48 11.23 -5.49
CA PRO A 46 6.48 12.27 -5.74
C PRO A 46 7.68 12.12 -4.81
N GLY A 47 8.87 12.30 -5.34
CA GLY A 47 10.08 12.18 -4.54
C GLY A 47 10.64 10.77 -4.42
N TYR A 48 9.86 9.76 -4.77
CA TYR A 48 10.37 8.39 -4.85
C TYR A 48 10.92 8.16 -6.26
N LYS A 49 12.10 7.57 -6.34
CA LYS A 49 12.72 7.20 -7.60
C LYS A 49 13.06 5.71 -7.57
N ALA A 50 12.82 5.02 -8.68
CA ALA A 50 13.10 3.59 -8.79
C ALA A 50 14.58 3.33 -9.05
N THR A 51 15.45 3.95 -8.25
CA THR A 51 16.88 3.72 -8.30
C THR A 51 17.24 2.66 -7.25
N ALA A 52 18.26 1.87 -7.55
CA ALA A 52 18.66 0.77 -6.68
C ALA A 52 19.47 1.31 -5.49
N THR A 53 18.82 2.04 -4.59
CA THR A 53 19.43 2.52 -3.36
C THR A 53 18.51 2.23 -2.19
N PHE A 54 19.10 1.91 -1.04
CA PHE A 54 18.33 1.58 0.15
C PHE A 54 17.51 2.78 0.63
N GLY A 55 18.05 4.00 0.48
CA GLY A 55 17.31 5.21 0.84
C GLY A 55 16.02 5.36 0.05
N GLN A 56 16.02 5.06 -1.24
CA GLN A 56 14.82 5.10 -2.06
C GLN A 56 13.84 3.99 -1.67
N VAL A 57 14.34 2.81 -1.31
CA VAL A 57 13.48 1.73 -0.82
C VAL A 57 12.72 2.18 0.42
N LEU A 58 13.40 2.86 1.35
CA LEU A 58 12.75 3.37 2.55
C LEU A 58 11.71 4.45 2.22
N ILE A 59 12.01 5.35 1.29
CA ILE A 59 11.06 6.38 0.87
C ILE A 59 9.80 5.74 0.30
N GLY A 60 9.96 4.78 -0.61
CA GLY A 60 8.83 4.08 -1.20
C GLY A 60 8.01 3.34 -0.16
N THR A 61 8.68 2.70 0.79
CA THR A 61 8.01 1.96 1.88
C THR A 61 7.18 2.90 2.75
N LEU A 62 7.74 4.06 3.12
CA LEU A 62 7.00 5.04 3.92
C LEU A 62 5.77 5.56 3.18
N TYR A 63 5.90 5.88 1.90
CA TYR A 63 4.74 6.26 1.09
C TYR A 63 3.71 5.14 1.07
N GLY A 64 4.16 3.90 0.90
CA GLY A 64 3.27 2.75 0.84
C GLY A 64 2.52 2.51 2.14
N LEU A 65 3.20 2.67 3.27
CA LEU A 65 2.56 2.51 4.58
C LEU A 65 1.44 3.53 4.77
N VAL A 66 1.71 4.78 4.47
CA VAL A 66 0.73 5.86 4.63
C VAL A 66 -0.39 5.72 3.60
N ASP A 67 -0.04 5.52 2.34
CA ASP A 67 -1.01 5.41 1.26
C ASP A 67 -1.93 4.19 1.46
N GLY A 68 -1.33 3.05 1.82
CA GLY A 68 -2.10 1.84 2.09
C GLY A 68 -3.02 2.00 3.29
N ALA A 69 -2.54 2.68 4.34
CA ALA A 69 -3.37 2.93 5.52
C ALA A 69 -4.56 3.83 5.19
N ILE A 70 -4.33 4.88 4.42
CA ILE A 70 -5.41 5.77 3.98
C ILE A 70 -6.39 5.00 3.09
N GLY A 71 -5.87 4.25 2.12
CA GLY A 71 -6.70 3.45 1.22
C GLY A 71 -7.51 2.40 1.97
N GLY A 72 -6.90 1.75 2.96
CA GLY A 72 -7.59 0.77 3.78
C GLY A 72 -8.70 1.38 4.61
N ALA A 73 -8.46 2.55 5.20
CA ALA A 73 -9.48 3.27 5.96
C ALA A 73 -10.64 3.69 5.07
N VAL A 74 -10.34 4.23 3.90
CA VAL A 74 -11.37 4.63 2.91
C VAL A 74 -12.17 3.42 2.48
N PHE A 75 -11.50 2.31 2.18
CA PHE A 75 -12.17 1.09 1.78
C PHE A 75 -13.10 0.57 2.87
N ALA A 76 -12.64 0.56 4.12
CA ALA A 76 -13.45 0.10 5.24
C ALA A 76 -14.68 1.00 5.44
N CYS A 77 -14.50 2.31 5.36
CA CYS A 77 -15.61 3.25 5.47
C CYS A 77 -16.62 3.05 4.36
N LEU A 78 -16.14 2.90 3.12
CA LEU A 78 -17.00 2.68 1.96
C LEU A 78 -17.78 1.37 2.10
N TYR A 79 -17.09 0.30 2.49
CA TYR A 79 -17.73 -1.00 2.70
C TYR A 79 -18.80 -0.91 3.78
N ASN A 80 -18.46 -0.29 4.92
CA ASN A 80 -19.41 -0.17 6.03
C ASN A 80 -20.63 0.66 5.64
N TRP A 81 -20.42 1.71 4.85
CA TRP A 81 -21.51 2.54 4.36
C TRP A 81 -22.42 1.74 3.42
N LEU A 82 -21.83 1.01 2.49
CA LEU A 82 -22.60 0.22 1.52
C LEU A 82 -23.39 -0.92 2.18
N THR A 83 -22.89 -1.48 3.27
CA THR A 83 -23.63 -2.54 3.98
C THR A 83 -24.95 -2.04 4.54
N THR A 84 -25.11 -0.73 4.74
CA THR A 84 -26.38 -0.20 5.22
C THR A 84 -27.49 -0.32 4.19
N PHE A 85 -27.11 -0.43 2.89
CA PHE A 85 -28.08 -0.53 1.79
C PHE A 85 -28.35 -1.98 1.41
N PHE A 86 -27.40 -2.89 1.60
CA PHE A 86 -27.50 -4.25 1.09
C PHE A 86 -27.72 -5.25 2.19
N ARG A 87 -27.64 -4.87 3.46
CA ARG A 87 -27.93 -5.78 4.54
C ARG A 87 -29.43 -5.97 4.68
N PRO A 88 -29.90 -7.23 4.77
CA PRO A 88 -31.30 -7.46 5.09
C PRO A 88 -31.59 -6.93 6.49
N ALA A 89 -32.79 -6.41 6.66
CA ALA A 89 -33.27 -6.02 7.97
C ALA A 89 -33.41 -7.27 8.81
N ALA A 90 -32.61 -7.39 9.84
CA ALA A 90 -32.62 -8.59 10.68
C ALA A 90 -33.57 -8.41 11.84
#